data_5e63b904b20840cadf5265a9587cb76f
#
_entry.id   5e63b904b20840cadf5265a9587cb76f
#
_cell.length_a   1.000
_cell.length_b   1.000
_cell.length_c   1.000
_cell.angle_alpha   90.00
_cell.angle_beta   90.00
_cell.angle_gamma   90.00
#
_symmetry.space_group_name_H-M   'P 1'
#
loop_
_entity.id
_entity.type
_entity.pdbx_description
1 polymer ?
#
loop_
_entity_poly.entity_id
_entity_poly.type
_entity_poly.pdbx_seq_one_letter_code
_entity_poly.pdbx_strand_id
1 'polypeptide(L)'
;SYYYRTHANMDYVHRFRKADLNVAGNFGLSNFNFLPDAAVRKQKFISGDIHFGVKSTDTELPLRFSAETNLMLYERQYDSGFLNSREYIVRTKALVTGGISDEQTVGIGFAMDNVLYKNNHFENYTSLGLNPHYRLENDDWKIHIGALVDMAFGFGKKFRATPDVAVEYNFSDSYILYAQAKGGRLQNDFRRLETFCPYGQVSSQPDATYEQINAAIGFKASPAAGLWLNLYGGYQNLKDDLFFQPADFESAANEYSPMLSIGQWNTSNIYAGAEIRYGYKNVF
;
A
#
# COMPACT_ATOMS: atom_id res chain seq x y z
N SER A 1 -9.45 0.26 -29.60
CA SER A 1 -8.72 -0.10 -28.35
C SER A 1 -9.42 -1.27 -27.67
N TYR A 2 -8.66 -2.12 -27.04
CA TYR A 2 -9.16 -3.20 -26.21
C TYR A 2 -8.35 -3.27 -24.92
N TYR A 3 -8.98 -3.75 -23.85
CA TYR A 3 -8.35 -4.08 -22.59
C TYR A 3 -9.00 -5.34 -22.03
N TYR A 4 -8.21 -6.34 -21.69
CA TYR A 4 -8.66 -7.47 -20.91
C TYR A 4 -7.65 -7.86 -19.83
N ARG A 5 -8.15 -8.38 -18.74
CA ARG A 5 -7.37 -8.81 -17.60
C ARG A 5 -7.87 -10.16 -17.11
N THR A 6 -6.94 -11.06 -16.87
CA THR A 6 -7.21 -12.39 -16.33
C THR A 6 -6.46 -12.56 -15.03
N HIS A 7 -7.11 -13.10 -14.02
CA HIS A 7 -6.52 -13.43 -12.74
C HIS A 7 -6.83 -14.87 -12.36
N ALA A 8 -5.86 -15.55 -11.77
CA ALA A 8 -6.02 -16.83 -11.12
C ALA A 8 -5.42 -16.73 -9.71
N ASN A 9 -6.18 -17.17 -8.71
CA ASN A 9 -5.78 -17.14 -7.31
C ASN A 9 -5.93 -18.53 -6.71
N MET A 10 -5.00 -18.89 -5.83
CA MET A 10 -5.07 -20.06 -4.99
C MET A 10 -4.69 -19.66 -3.57
N ASP A 11 -5.45 -20.10 -2.60
CA ASP A 11 -5.19 -19.86 -1.18
C ASP A 11 -5.40 -21.15 -0.40
N TYR A 12 -4.45 -21.45 0.48
CA TYR A 12 -4.50 -22.60 1.36
C TYR A 12 -4.10 -22.17 2.77
N VAL A 13 -4.94 -22.49 3.76
CA VAL A 13 -4.67 -22.25 5.18
C VAL A 13 -4.66 -23.57 5.92
N HIS A 14 -3.54 -23.87 6.57
CA HIS A 14 -3.44 -24.98 7.51
C HIS A 14 -3.42 -24.47 8.94
N ARG A 15 -4.35 -24.97 9.76
CA ARG A 15 -4.51 -24.57 11.16
C ARG A 15 -3.85 -25.59 12.05
N PHE A 16 -2.76 -25.19 12.68
CA PHE A 16 -2.16 -25.94 13.77
C PHE A 16 -2.80 -25.53 15.10
N ARG A 17 -2.48 -26.25 16.17
CA ARG A 17 -3.02 -25.96 17.51
C ARG A 17 -2.68 -24.54 18.01
N LYS A 18 -1.49 -24.03 17.66
CA LYS A 18 -0.96 -22.76 18.18
C LYS A 18 -0.56 -21.76 17.09
N ALA A 19 -0.69 -22.12 15.84
CA ALA A 19 -0.32 -21.27 14.71
C ALA A 19 -1.11 -21.63 13.46
N ASP A 20 -1.36 -20.65 12.61
CA ASP A 20 -1.88 -20.83 11.25
C ASP A 20 -0.74 -20.64 10.25
N LEU A 21 -0.68 -21.51 9.27
CA LEU A 21 0.16 -21.40 8.08
C LEU A 21 -0.73 -21.03 6.88
N ASN A 22 -0.36 -19.99 6.17
CA ASN A 22 -1.01 -19.59 4.92
C ASN A 22 -0.03 -19.73 3.74
N VAL A 23 -0.48 -20.35 2.66
CA VAL A 23 0.24 -20.42 1.39
C VAL A 23 -0.72 -19.97 0.29
N ALA A 24 -0.34 -18.92 -0.46
CA ALA A 24 -1.17 -18.44 -1.55
C ALA A 24 -0.34 -18.21 -2.81
N GLY A 25 -1.01 -18.31 -3.95
CA GLY A 25 -0.43 -18.00 -5.25
C GLY A 25 -1.40 -17.16 -6.07
N ASN A 26 -0.85 -16.17 -6.76
CA ASN A 26 -1.60 -15.31 -7.67
C ASN A 26 -0.89 -15.25 -9.02
N PHE A 27 -1.68 -15.28 -10.08
CA PHE A 27 -1.23 -15.03 -11.44
C PHE A 27 -2.13 -14.00 -12.09
N GLY A 28 -1.54 -13.02 -12.77
CA GLY A 28 -2.25 -11.98 -13.50
C GLY A 28 -1.68 -11.79 -14.89
N LEU A 29 -2.58 -11.59 -15.85
CA LEU A 29 -2.25 -11.24 -17.21
C LEU A 29 -3.15 -10.08 -17.64
N SER A 30 -2.55 -8.95 -18.03
CA SER A 30 -3.25 -7.82 -18.64
C SER A 30 -2.74 -7.64 -20.07
N ASN A 31 -3.64 -7.44 -21.01
CA ASN A 31 -3.31 -7.17 -22.39
C ASN A 31 -4.22 -6.06 -22.93
N PHE A 32 -3.64 -5.03 -23.49
CA PHE A 32 -4.38 -3.89 -23.98
C PHE A 32 -3.61 -3.13 -25.07
N ASN A 33 -4.36 -2.35 -25.81
CA ASN A 33 -3.84 -1.53 -26.87
C ASN A 33 -4.41 -0.10 -26.69
N PHE A 34 -3.54 0.88 -26.73
CA PHE A 34 -3.92 2.27 -26.45
C PHE A 34 -4.54 2.94 -27.68
N LEU A 35 -3.86 2.92 -28.81
CA LEU A 35 -4.36 3.45 -30.07
C LEU A 35 -3.93 2.54 -31.25
N PRO A 36 -4.76 2.37 -32.29
CA PRO A 36 -4.44 1.51 -33.42
C PRO A 36 -3.17 1.90 -34.17
N ASP A 37 -2.86 3.20 -34.21
CA ASP A 37 -1.78 3.78 -35.00
C ASP A 37 -0.57 4.28 -34.19
N ALA A 38 -0.56 4.01 -32.86
CA ALA A 38 0.56 4.39 -32.02
C ALA A 38 1.77 3.49 -32.24
N ALA A 39 2.98 4.04 -32.10
CA ALA A 39 4.23 3.31 -32.21
C ALA A 39 4.35 2.14 -31.20
N VAL A 40 3.68 2.26 -30.04
CA VAL A 40 3.54 1.20 -29.04
C VAL A 40 2.08 0.74 -29.01
N ARG A 41 1.75 -0.19 -29.88
CA ARG A 41 0.35 -0.63 -30.11
C ARG A 41 -0.17 -1.57 -29.04
N LYS A 42 0.65 -2.50 -28.63
CA LYS A 42 0.24 -3.56 -27.70
C LYS A 42 1.08 -3.53 -26.46
N GLN A 43 0.42 -3.67 -25.33
CA GLN A 43 1.05 -3.77 -24.03
C GLN A 43 0.53 -5.04 -23.34
N LYS A 44 1.45 -5.81 -22.81
CA LYS A 44 1.15 -7.03 -22.08
C LYS A 44 1.88 -7.00 -20.75
N PHE A 45 1.14 -7.12 -19.66
CA PHE A 45 1.71 -7.21 -18.33
C PHE A 45 1.43 -8.58 -17.74
N ILE A 46 2.44 -9.18 -17.16
CA ILE A 46 2.36 -10.48 -16.51
C ILE A 46 2.78 -10.27 -15.07
N SER A 47 1.99 -10.77 -14.15
CA SER A 47 2.32 -10.75 -12.72
C SER A 47 2.18 -12.14 -12.11
N GLY A 48 3.06 -12.49 -11.20
CA GLY A 48 3.00 -13.71 -10.42
C GLY A 48 3.42 -13.45 -8.99
N ASP A 49 2.73 -14.07 -8.03
CA ASP A 49 3.04 -14.00 -6.60
C ASP A 49 2.97 -15.36 -5.98
N ILE A 50 3.89 -15.60 -5.05
CA ILE A 50 3.82 -16.70 -4.09
C ILE A 50 3.92 -16.09 -2.71
N HIS A 51 2.97 -16.39 -1.87
CA HIS A 51 2.89 -15.95 -0.48
C HIS A 51 3.06 -17.11 0.49
N PHE A 52 3.86 -16.89 1.51
CA PHE A 52 3.99 -17.76 2.67
C PHE A 52 3.79 -16.93 3.93
N GLY A 53 2.88 -17.34 4.79
CA GLY A 53 2.60 -16.65 6.03
C GLY A 53 2.45 -17.63 7.20
N VAL A 54 2.90 -17.21 8.36
CA VAL A 54 2.68 -17.90 9.63
C VAL A 54 2.29 -16.87 10.70
N LYS A 55 1.28 -17.20 11.50
CA LYS A 55 0.90 -16.37 12.65
C LYS A 55 0.53 -17.24 13.84
N SER A 56 0.86 -16.78 15.03
CA SER A 56 0.41 -17.40 16.27
C SER A 56 -1.10 -17.18 16.46
N THR A 57 -1.81 -18.23 16.91
CA THR A 57 -3.25 -18.18 17.18
C THR A 57 -3.59 -18.35 18.67
N ASP A 58 -2.62 -18.79 19.46
CA ASP A 58 -2.77 -18.97 20.90
C ASP A 58 -2.72 -17.59 21.59
N THR A 59 -3.83 -17.21 22.21
CA THR A 59 -3.97 -15.93 22.93
C THR A 59 -3.32 -15.93 24.31
N GLU A 60 -2.98 -17.11 24.86
CA GLU A 60 -2.33 -17.23 26.16
C GLU A 60 -0.81 -17.08 26.07
N LEU A 61 -0.25 -17.03 24.84
CA LEU A 61 1.18 -16.82 24.67
C LEU A 61 1.59 -15.41 25.12
N PRO A 62 2.66 -15.29 25.91
CA PRO A 62 3.18 -13.98 26.34
C PRO A 62 3.67 -13.14 25.16
N LEU A 63 4.10 -13.81 24.08
CA LEU A 63 4.49 -13.18 22.82
C LEU A 63 3.66 -13.77 21.67
N ARG A 64 3.03 -12.89 20.90
CA ARG A 64 2.34 -13.25 19.67
C ARG A 64 3.19 -12.77 18.49
N PHE A 65 3.19 -13.56 17.43
CA PHE A 65 3.97 -13.23 16.23
C PHE A 65 3.19 -13.50 14.95
N SER A 66 3.56 -12.77 13.92
CA SER A 66 3.25 -13.10 12.54
C SER A 66 4.49 -12.84 11.68
N ALA A 67 4.69 -13.66 10.68
CA ALA A 67 5.72 -13.46 9.66
C ALA A 67 5.17 -13.88 8.31
N GLU A 68 5.48 -13.12 7.29
CA GLU A 68 5.08 -13.39 5.92
C GLU A 68 6.20 -13.07 4.93
N THR A 69 6.28 -13.84 3.87
CA THR A 69 7.17 -13.57 2.74
C THR A 69 6.41 -13.72 1.44
N ASN A 70 6.54 -12.72 0.57
CA ASN A 70 5.96 -12.70 -0.76
C ASN A 70 7.09 -12.66 -1.79
N LEU A 71 7.06 -13.61 -2.71
CA LEU A 71 7.91 -13.62 -3.90
C LEU A 71 7.06 -13.11 -5.05
N MET A 72 7.41 -11.95 -5.60
CA MET A 72 6.63 -11.25 -6.58
C MET A 72 7.42 -11.07 -7.86
N LEU A 73 6.79 -11.37 -8.99
CA LEU A 73 7.30 -11.12 -10.32
C LEU A 73 6.33 -10.18 -11.05
N TYR A 74 6.87 -9.19 -11.72
CA TYR A 74 6.12 -8.37 -12.65
C TYR A 74 6.92 -8.14 -13.93
N GLU A 75 6.29 -8.38 -15.07
CA GLU A 75 6.88 -8.18 -16.38
C GLU A 75 6.00 -7.27 -17.22
N ARG A 76 6.62 -6.24 -17.79
CA ARG A 76 6.01 -5.33 -18.76
C ARG A 76 6.59 -5.62 -20.12
N GLN A 77 5.73 -5.92 -21.10
CA GLN A 77 6.09 -6.19 -22.48
C GLN A 77 5.38 -5.20 -23.40
N TYR A 78 6.12 -4.66 -24.35
CA TYR A 78 5.65 -3.76 -25.39
C TYR A 78 6.02 -4.31 -26.76
N ASP A 79 5.25 -3.98 -27.80
CA ASP A 79 5.50 -4.45 -29.16
C ASP A 79 6.90 -4.11 -29.67
N SER A 80 7.43 -2.95 -29.32
CA SER A 80 8.78 -2.53 -29.70
C SER A 80 9.90 -3.35 -29.05
N GLY A 81 9.60 -4.12 -28.00
CA GLY A 81 10.57 -4.91 -27.24
C GLY A 81 11.56 -4.09 -26.40
N PHE A 82 11.85 -2.89 -26.84
CA PHE A 82 12.89 -2.02 -26.28
C PHE A 82 12.53 -1.44 -24.89
N LEU A 83 11.25 -1.37 -24.56
CA LEU A 83 10.73 -0.95 -23.25
C LEU A 83 10.41 -2.13 -22.32
N ASN A 84 10.70 -3.36 -22.73
CA ASN A 84 10.42 -4.53 -21.90
C ASN A 84 11.25 -4.51 -20.63
N SER A 85 10.61 -4.74 -19.52
CA SER A 85 11.19 -4.63 -18.19
C SER A 85 10.63 -5.67 -17.25
N ARG A 86 11.45 -6.19 -16.36
CA ARG A 86 11.05 -7.13 -15.31
C ARG A 86 11.45 -6.61 -13.95
N GLU A 87 10.54 -6.83 -13.00
CA GLU A 87 10.72 -6.52 -11.59
C GLU A 87 10.50 -7.77 -10.76
N TYR A 88 11.41 -8.06 -9.86
CA TYR A 88 11.31 -9.11 -8.86
C TYR A 88 11.34 -8.45 -7.49
N ILE A 89 10.40 -8.79 -6.64
CA ILE A 89 10.37 -8.29 -5.27
C ILE A 89 10.28 -9.47 -4.31
N VAL A 90 11.20 -9.51 -3.36
CA VAL A 90 11.09 -10.37 -2.19
C VAL A 90 10.68 -9.46 -1.03
N ARG A 91 9.43 -9.54 -0.63
CA ARG A 91 8.85 -8.76 0.47
C ARG A 91 8.67 -9.63 1.69
N THR A 92 9.36 -9.31 2.76
CA THR A 92 9.23 -10.00 4.05
C THR A 92 8.69 -9.02 5.08
N LYS A 93 7.68 -9.46 5.85
CA LYS A 93 7.17 -8.70 6.99
C LYS A 93 7.12 -9.61 8.21
N ALA A 94 7.37 -9.04 9.36
CA ALA A 94 7.21 -9.71 10.64
C ALA A 94 6.65 -8.72 11.67
N LEU A 95 5.88 -9.24 12.60
CA LEU A 95 5.36 -8.51 13.74
C LEU A 95 5.48 -9.39 14.98
N VAL A 96 6.03 -8.81 16.02
CA VAL A 96 6.05 -9.44 17.34
C VAL A 96 5.36 -8.48 18.31
N THR A 97 4.42 -9.00 19.09
CA THR A 97 3.71 -8.25 20.13
C THR A 97 3.72 -8.99 21.45
N GLY A 98 3.90 -8.24 22.54
CA GLY A 98 3.85 -8.75 23.90
C GLY A 98 2.84 -7.99 24.74
N GLY A 99 2.07 -8.70 25.56
CA GLY A 99 1.18 -8.09 26.57
C GLY A 99 1.99 -7.59 27.77
N ILE A 100 1.76 -6.36 28.19
CA ILE A 100 2.22 -5.81 29.48
C ILE A 100 1.13 -6.03 30.52
N SER A 101 -0.11 -5.86 30.13
CA SER A 101 -1.33 -6.13 30.90
C SER A 101 -2.45 -6.54 29.93
N ASP A 102 -3.65 -6.78 30.47
CA ASP A 102 -4.84 -7.11 29.67
C ASP A 102 -5.21 -5.98 28.70
N GLU A 103 -4.90 -4.73 29.07
CA GLU A 103 -5.22 -3.54 28.30
C GLU A 103 -4.02 -3.00 27.48
N GLN A 104 -2.79 -3.43 27.77
CA GLN A 104 -1.58 -2.82 27.24
C GLN A 104 -0.73 -3.82 26.51
N THR A 105 -0.29 -3.44 25.31
CA THR A 105 0.63 -4.24 24.49
C THR A 105 1.75 -3.38 23.91
N VAL A 106 2.91 -3.98 23.76
CA VAL A 106 4.02 -3.42 22.99
C VAL A 106 4.28 -4.30 21.79
N GLY A 107 4.76 -3.72 20.72
CA GLY A 107 5.08 -4.48 19.51
C GLY A 107 6.19 -3.84 18.72
N ILE A 108 6.79 -4.65 17.87
CA ILE A 108 7.72 -4.22 16.85
C ILE A 108 7.36 -4.89 15.52
N GLY A 109 7.07 -4.06 14.54
CA GLY A 109 6.92 -4.48 13.15
C GLY A 109 8.24 -4.36 12.40
N PHE A 110 8.46 -5.27 11.47
CA PHE A 110 9.57 -5.29 10.55
C PHE A 110 9.04 -5.49 9.13
N ALA A 111 9.58 -4.75 8.17
CA ALA A 111 9.31 -4.93 6.76
C ALA A 111 10.62 -4.83 5.97
N MET A 112 10.81 -5.69 4.99
CA MET A 112 11.96 -5.66 4.09
C MET A 112 11.50 -5.96 2.67
N ASP A 113 11.85 -5.08 1.74
CA ASP A 113 11.66 -5.28 0.32
C ASP A 113 13.02 -5.33 -0.37
N ASN A 114 13.34 -6.45 -1.01
CA ASN A 114 14.46 -6.55 -1.94
C ASN A 114 13.88 -6.46 -3.36
N VAL A 115 14.27 -5.42 -4.09
CA VAL A 115 13.77 -5.12 -5.43
C VAL A 115 14.90 -5.28 -6.44
N LEU A 116 14.67 -6.15 -7.41
CA LEU A 116 15.63 -6.48 -8.46
C LEU A 116 14.99 -6.21 -9.81
N TYR A 117 15.67 -5.45 -10.65
CA TYR A 117 15.23 -5.13 -12.00
C TYR A 117 16.07 -5.87 -13.05
N LYS A 118 15.43 -6.24 -14.15
CA LYS A 118 16.09 -6.80 -15.34
C LYS A 118 15.54 -6.16 -16.61
N ASN A 119 16.39 -6.07 -17.62
CA ASN A 119 16.09 -5.52 -18.95
C ASN A 119 15.70 -4.04 -18.92
N ASN A 120 16.29 -3.27 -17.99
CA ASN A 120 16.15 -1.82 -17.90
C ASN A 120 17.41 -1.22 -17.24
N HIS A 121 17.42 0.11 -17.09
CA HIS A 121 18.51 0.85 -16.44
C HIS A 121 18.25 1.13 -14.95
N PHE A 122 17.25 0.48 -14.34
CA PHE A 122 16.89 0.71 -12.96
C PHE A 122 17.86 0.03 -12.01
N GLU A 123 18.14 0.70 -10.92
CA GLU A 123 19.02 0.21 -9.86
C GLU A 123 18.28 -0.75 -8.93
N ASN A 124 18.93 -1.85 -8.59
CA ASN A 124 18.44 -2.73 -7.55
C ASN A 124 18.57 -2.06 -6.20
N TYR A 125 17.61 -2.30 -5.31
CA TYR A 125 17.65 -1.73 -3.97
C TYR A 125 16.99 -2.62 -2.93
N THR A 126 17.35 -2.36 -1.67
CA THR A 126 16.71 -2.96 -0.49
C THR A 126 16.14 -1.86 0.38
N SER A 127 14.92 -2.03 0.84
CA SER A 127 14.35 -1.18 1.88
C SER A 127 14.04 -1.96 3.14
N LEU A 128 14.29 -1.33 4.28
CA LEU A 128 13.97 -1.84 5.60
C LEU A 128 13.04 -0.86 6.30
N GLY A 129 11.97 -1.37 6.90
CA GLY A 129 11.03 -0.63 7.73
C GLY A 129 10.97 -1.23 9.13
N LEU A 130 10.98 -0.39 10.14
CA LEU A 130 10.75 -0.75 11.53
C LEU A 130 9.57 0.04 12.07
N ASN A 131 8.69 -0.63 12.82
CA ASN A 131 7.54 -0.02 13.47
C ASN A 131 7.45 -0.45 14.93
N PRO A 132 8.25 0.15 15.83
CA PRO A 132 8.01 0.02 17.26
C PRO A 132 6.72 0.75 17.64
N HIS A 133 5.87 0.12 18.42
CA HIS A 133 4.62 0.70 18.85
C HIS A 133 4.13 0.18 20.21
N TYR A 134 3.32 1.01 20.84
CA TYR A 134 2.59 0.73 22.07
C TYR A 134 1.10 0.87 21.81
N ARG A 135 0.28 0.02 22.42
CA ARG A 135 -1.19 0.11 22.40
C ARG A 135 -1.74 0.01 23.81
N LEU A 136 -2.72 0.87 24.06
CA LEU A 136 -3.63 0.80 25.21
C LEU A 136 -5.05 0.69 24.67
N GLU A 137 -5.81 -0.27 25.18
CA GLU A 137 -7.22 -0.43 24.83
C GLU A 137 -8.00 -0.81 26.08
N ASN A 138 -8.88 0.10 26.50
CA ASN A 138 -9.85 -0.10 27.58
C ASN A 138 -11.23 0.44 27.15
N ASP A 139 -12.18 0.51 28.06
CA ASP A 139 -13.55 0.90 27.75
C ASP A 139 -13.66 2.32 27.16
N ASP A 140 -12.86 3.26 27.66
CA ASP A 140 -12.90 4.67 27.27
C ASP A 140 -11.88 5.03 26.18
N TRP A 141 -10.73 4.39 26.19
CA TRP A 141 -9.58 4.78 25.37
C TRP A 141 -9.05 3.67 24.50
N LYS A 142 -8.79 4.02 23.23
CA LYS A 142 -7.94 3.23 22.33
C LYS A 142 -6.79 4.12 21.87
N ILE A 143 -5.59 3.80 22.34
CA ILE A 143 -4.39 4.56 22.05
C ILE A 143 -3.39 3.66 21.32
N HIS A 144 -2.87 4.14 20.21
CA HIS A 144 -1.75 3.55 19.49
C HIS A 144 -0.68 4.62 19.33
N ILE A 145 0.52 4.37 19.82
CA ILE A 145 1.67 5.27 19.68
C ILE A 145 2.82 4.47 19.09
N GLY A 146 3.26 4.87 17.94
CA GLY A 146 4.37 4.24 17.22
C GLY A 146 5.08 5.23 16.30
N ALA A 147 6.10 4.73 15.65
CA ALA A 147 6.81 5.42 14.58
C ALA A 147 7.20 4.41 13.50
N LEU A 148 7.13 4.85 12.25
CA LEU A 148 7.68 4.12 11.12
C LEU A 148 9.04 4.69 10.78
N VAL A 149 10.05 3.84 10.80
CA VAL A 149 11.44 4.19 10.44
C VAL A 149 11.81 3.39 9.21
N ASP A 150 12.08 4.08 8.11
CA ASP A 150 12.42 3.48 6.83
C ASP A 150 13.88 3.80 6.46
N MET A 151 14.58 2.77 5.98
CA MET A 151 15.93 2.85 5.46
C MET A 151 15.98 2.25 4.06
N ALA A 152 16.69 2.89 3.14
CA ALA A 152 16.91 2.37 1.79
C ALA A 152 18.40 2.27 1.47
N PHE A 153 18.77 1.19 0.79
CA PHE A 153 20.13 0.87 0.36
C PHE A 153 20.12 0.60 -1.16
N GLY A 154 20.99 1.26 -1.86
CA GLY A 154 21.01 1.28 -3.32
C GLY A 154 20.32 2.53 -3.84
N PHE A 155 19.07 2.42 -4.22
CA PHE A 155 18.27 3.52 -4.78
C PHE A 155 17.33 4.15 -3.75
N GLY A 156 17.09 5.47 -3.86
CA GLY A 156 16.14 6.24 -3.06
C GLY A 156 16.75 6.89 -1.82
N LYS A 157 15.92 7.57 -1.04
CA LYS A 157 16.35 8.27 0.18
C LYS A 157 16.72 7.29 1.28
N LYS A 158 17.91 7.45 1.83
CA LYS A 158 18.55 6.51 2.76
C LYS A 158 17.81 6.34 4.09
N PHE A 159 17.15 7.39 4.59
CA PHE A 159 16.50 7.36 5.90
C PHE A 159 15.28 8.27 5.92
N ARG A 160 14.19 7.78 6.49
CA ARG A 160 12.97 8.54 6.76
C ARG A 160 12.32 8.01 8.05
N ALA A 161 11.64 8.90 8.77
CA ALA A 161 10.82 8.54 9.93
C ALA A 161 9.49 9.28 9.86
N THR A 162 8.41 8.60 10.21
CA THR A 162 7.06 9.15 10.23
C THR A 162 6.32 8.72 11.48
N PRO A 163 5.32 9.51 11.93
CA PRO A 163 4.46 9.09 13.01
C PRO A 163 3.57 7.91 12.62
N ASP A 164 3.20 7.11 13.60
CA ASP A 164 2.14 6.10 13.55
C ASP A 164 1.36 6.19 14.85
N VAL A 165 0.49 7.20 14.94
CA VAL A 165 -0.25 7.56 16.16
C VAL A 165 -1.74 7.56 15.85
N ALA A 166 -2.52 6.97 16.73
CA ALA A 166 -3.99 7.05 16.71
C ALA A 166 -4.53 7.05 18.14
N VAL A 167 -5.51 7.89 18.39
CA VAL A 167 -6.19 8.00 19.67
C VAL A 167 -7.69 8.04 19.40
N GLU A 168 -8.44 7.18 20.08
CA GLU A 168 -9.90 7.24 20.13
C GLU A 168 -10.32 7.37 21.60
N TYR A 169 -11.29 8.25 21.86
CA TYR A 169 -11.89 8.46 23.16
C TYR A 169 -13.40 8.28 23.08
N ASN A 170 -13.90 7.29 23.80
CA ASN A 170 -15.33 7.00 23.93
C ASN A 170 -15.87 7.75 25.14
N PHE A 171 -16.52 8.87 24.96
CA PHE A 171 -17.06 9.63 26.08
C PHE A 171 -18.54 9.29 26.39
N SER A 172 -19.14 8.44 25.58
CA SER A 172 -20.38 7.71 25.88
C SER A 172 -20.55 6.59 24.86
N ASP A 173 -21.45 5.63 25.11
CA ASP A 173 -21.76 4.52 24.22
C ASP A 173 -22.12 4.93 22.78
N SER A 174 -22.43 6.21 22.59
CA SER A 174 -22.91 6.75 21.32
C SER A 174 -21.95 7.75 20.66
N TYR A 175 -20.87 8.14 21.34
CA TYR A 175 -20.01 9.23 20.86
C TYR A 175 -18.52 8.92 21.01
N ILE A 176 -17.78 9.08 19.92
CA ILE A 176 -16.35 8.84 19.86
C ILE A 176 -15.67 10.06 19.25
N LEU A 177 -14.66 10.59 19.92
CA LEU A 177 -13.73 11.55 19.37
C LEU A 177 -12.45 10.80 18.97
N TYR A 178 -11.91 11.06 17.79
CA TYR A 178 -10.67 10.43 17.37
C TYR A 178 -9.72 11.41 16.71
N ALA A 179 -8.43 11.13 16.86
CA ALA A 179 -7.35 11.81 16.15
C ALA A 179 -6.32 10.79 15.71
N GLN A 180 -5.73 11.02 14.54
CA GLN A 180 -4.63 10.19 14.04
C GLN A 180 -3.59 11.03 13.32
N ALA A 181 -2.36 10.56 13.36
CA ALA A 181 -1.27 11.06 12.55
C ALA A 181 -0.44 9.87 12.08
N LYS A 182 -0.49 9.57 10.80
CA LYS A 182 0.18 8.44 10.19
C LYS A 182 1.02 8.90 9.01
N GLY A 183 2.02 8.13 8.70
CA GLY A 183 2.81 8.30 7.50
C GLY A 183 3.35 6.98 7.02
N GLY A 184 4.27 7.01 6.08
CA GLY A 184 4.93 5.80 5.61
C GLY A 184 5.34 5.85 4.17
N ARG A 185 5.98 4.78 3.77
CA ARG A 185 6.49 4.57 2.44
C ARG A 185 5.47 3.81 1.58
N LEU A 186 5.20 4.34 0.41
CA LEU A 186 4.43 3.68 -0.64
C LEU A 186 5.37 3.33 -1.78
N GLN A 187 5.67 2.07 -1.93
CA GLN A 187 6.58 1.61 -2.98
C GLN A 187 5.95 1.76 -4.35
N ASN A 188 6.66 2.39 -5.28
CA ASN A 188 6.22 2.60 -6.66
C ASN A 188 6.70 1.44 -7.54
N ASP A 189 6.26 0.22 -7.19
CA ASP A 189 6.48 -0.98 -7.98
C ASP A 189 5.64 -0.99 -9.27
N PHE A 190 5.95 -1.85 -10.20
CA PHE A 190 5.27 -1.90 -11.50
C PHE A 190 3.77 -2.18 -11.40
N ARG A 191 3.31 -2.86 -10.35
CA ARG A 191 1.87 -3.06 -10.11
C ARG A 191 1.16 -1.80 -9.71
N ARG A 192 1.78 -1.03 -8.80
CA ARG A 192 1.24 0.26 -8.42
C ARG A 192 1.19 1.21 -9.61
N LEU A 193 2.25 1.22 -10.43
CA LEU A 193 2.31 2.02 -11.64
C LEU A 193 1.25 1.61 -12.66
N GLU A 194 1.00 0.31 -12.86
CA GLU A 194 -0.11 -0.17 -13.71
C GLU A 194 -1.47 0.26 -13.17
N THR A 195 -1.68 0.13 -11.87
CA THR A 195 -2.94 0.52 -11.23
C THR A 195 -3.18 2.02 -11.33
N PHE A 196 -2.12 2.81 -11.20
CA PHE A 196 -2.17 4.27 -11.29
C PHE A 196 -2.44 4.73 -12.72
N CYS A 197 -1.68 4.23 -13.68
CA CYS A 197 -1.85 4.52 -15.10
C CYS A 197 -1.35 3.36 -15.96
N PRO A 198 -2.23 2.47 -16.46
CA PRO A 198 -1.82 1.32 -17.26
C PRO A 198 -1.15 1.72 -18.58
N TYR A 199 -1.44 2.92 -19.08
CA TYR A 199 -0.85 3.47 -20.29
C TYR A 199 0.41 4.30 -20.06
N GLY A 200 0.79 4.48 -18.79
CA GLY A 200 1.93 5.29 -18.39
C GLY A 200 3.26 4.62 -18.71
N GLN A 201 4.14 5.35 -19.37
CA GLN A 201 5.53 4.94 -19.54
C GLN A 201 6.35 5.39 -18.35
N VAL A 202 7.30 4.55 -17.98
CA VAL A 202 8.27 4.82 -16.92
C VAL A 202 9.64 4.90 -17.57
N SER A 203 10.06 6.12 -17.88
CA SER A 203 11.37 6.39 -18.52
C SER A 203 12.51 6.46 -17.50
N SER A 204 12.22 6.83 -16.27
CA SER A 204 13.16 6.90 -15.15
C SER A 204 12.63 6.09 -13.97
N GLN A 205 13.53 5.57 -13.17
CA GLN A 205 13.16 4.83 -11.96
C GLN A 205 12.44 5.76 -10.98
N PRO A 206 11.19 5.47 -10.60
CA PRO A 206 10.48 6.27 -9.62
C PRO A 206 10.99 5.98 -8.21
N ASP A 207 11.25 7.02 -7.41
CA ASP A 207 11.44 6.86 -5.97
C ASP A 207 10.12 6.44 -5.30
N ALA A 208 10.19 5.88 -4.12
CA ALA A 208 8.99 5.60 -3.36
C ALA A 208 8.25 6.90 -3.00
N THR A 209 6.94 6.93 -3.19
CA THR A 209 6.10 8.00 -2.65
C THR A 209 6.15 7.93 -1.12
N TYR A 210 6.36 9.05 -0.49
CA TYR A 210 6.51 9.11 0.95
C TYR A 210 5.46 10.01 1.59
N GLU A 211 4.51 9.41 2.29
CA GLU A 211 3.56 10.14 3.12
C GLU A 211 4.28 10.59 4.39
N GLN A 212 4.67 11.87 4.44
CA GLN A 212 5.35 12.42 5.62
C GLN A 212 4.43 12.46 6.82
N ILE A 213 3.19 12.85 6.56
CA ILE A 213 2.11 12.90 7.54
C ILE A 213 0.75 12.87 6.84
N ASN A 214 -0.16 12.12 7.42
CA ASN A 214 -1.60 12.18 7.17
C ASN A 214 -2.27 12.31 8.55
N ALA A 215 -2.55 13.53 8.93
CA ALA A 215 -3.18 13.84 10.21
C ALA A 215 -4.67 14.10 9.99
N ALA A 216 -5.50 13.48 10.82
CA ALA A 216 -6.94 13.68 10.81
C ALA A 216 -7.49 13.74 12.23
N ILE A 217 -8.55 14.52 12.40
CA ILE A 217 -9.40 14.54 13.58
C ILE A 217 -10.83 14.30 13.13
N GLY A 218 -11.62 13.60 13.94
CA GLY A 218 -12.99 13.34 13.61
C GLY A 218 -13.84 12.97 14.83
N PHE A 219 -15.12 12.94 14.56
CA PHE A 219 -16.16 12.67 15.53
C PHE A 219 -17.17 11.69 14.96
N LYS A 220 -17.37 10.57 15.66
CA LYS A 220 -18.38 9.56 15.34
C LYS A 220 -19.51 9.66 16.33
N ALA A 221 -20.76 9.53 15.88
CA ALA A 221 -21.94 9.57 16.71
C ALA A 221 -22.99 8.55 16.26
N SER A 222 -23.67 7.95 17.23
CA SER A 222 -24.86 7.10 17.03
C SER A 222 -26.01 7.62 17.87
N PRO A 223 -26.57 8.82 17.56
CA PRO A 223 -27.53 9.50 18.43
C PRO A 223 -28.90 8.84 18.50
N ALA A 224 -29.21 7.93 17.59
CA ALA A 224 -30.44 7.15 17.54
C ALA A 224 -30.19 5.76 16.96
N ALA A 225 -31.06 4.81 17.29
CA ALA A 225 -31.01 3.45 16.78
C ALA A 225 -30.99 3.45 15.22
N GLY A 226 -29.98 2.83 14.63
CA GLY A 226 -29.81 2.76 13.19
C GLY A 226 -29.22 4.00 12.52
N LEU A 227 -29.01 5.11 13.22
CA LEU A 227 -28.36 6.30 12.70
C LEU A 227 -26.90 6.34 13.15
N TRP A 228 -25.98 6.44 12.19
CA TRP A 228 -24.57 6.60 12.42
C TRP A 228 -24.03 7.78 11.60
N LEU A 229 -23.22 8.60 12.26
CA LEU A 229 -22.61 9.81 11.71
C LEU A 229 -21.10 9.73 11.90
N ASN A 230 -20.33 10.23 10.94
CA ASN A 230 -18.90 10.47 11.08
C ASN A 230 -18.54 11.78 10.38
N LEU A 231 -17.96 12.71 11.12
CA LEU A 231 -17.45 13.98 10.61
C LEU A 231 -15.94 14.00 10.80
N TYR A 232 -15.20 14.37 9.78
CA TYR A 232 -13.75 14.40 9.89
C TYR A 232 -13.12 15.48 9.00
N GLY A 233 -11.91 15.88 9.38
CA GLY A 233 -11.06 16.74 8.58
C GLY A 233 -9.59 16.40 8.81
N GLY A 234 -8.75 16.71 7.83
CA GLY A 234 -7.35 16.35 7.93
C GLY A 234 -6.45 17.07 6.94
N TYR A 235 -5.19 16.78 7.10
CA TYR A 235 -4.09 17.28 6.28
C TYR A 235 -3.16 16.13 5.91
N GLN A 236 -2.78 16.06 4.64
CA GLN A 236 -1.85 15.08 4.10
C GLN A 236 -0.70 15.78 3.37
N ASN A 237 0.52 15.30 3.58
CA ASN A 237 1.70 15.74 2.85
C ASN A 237 2.44 14.53 2.28
N LEU A 238 2.60 14.54 0.95
CA LEU A 238 3.26 13.50 0.18
C LEU A 238 4.52 14.06 -0.49
N LYS A 239 5.59 13.31 -0.44
CA LYS A 239 6.81 13.54 -1.22
C LYS A 239 6.91 12.50 -2.32
N ASP A 240 7.39 12.94 -3.48
CA ASP A 240 7.59 12.07 -4.64
C ASP A 240 6.30 11.32 -5.02
N ASP A 241 5.13 12.02 -4.94
CA ASP A 241 3.83 11.46 -5.33
C ASP A 241 3.73 11.29 -6.84
N LEU A 242 2.98 10.28 -7.29
CA LEU A 242 2.88 9.92 -8.69
C LEU A 242 1.91 10.85 -9.44
N PHE A 243 2.35 11.30 -10.60
CA PHE A 243 1.54 12.04 -11.57
C PHE A 243 1.73 11.45 -12.96
N PHE A 244 0.70 11.50 -13.76
CA PHE A 244 0.82 11.29 -15.18
C PHE A 244 0.71 12.63 -15.92
N GLN A 245 1.54 12.78 -16.94
CA GLN A 245 1.58 13.95 -17.79
C GLN A 245 1.72 13.51 -19.25
N PRO A 246 1.25 14.32 -20.22
CA PRO A 246 1.57 14.07 -21.62
C PRO A 246 3.08 13.96 -21.77
N ALA A 247 3.55 12.95 -22.47
CA ALA A 247 4.97 12.86 -22.81
C ALA A 247 5.26 13.91 -23.89
N ASP A 248 6.21 14.81 -23.61
CA ASP A 248 6.71 15.74 -24.61
C ASP A 248 7.56 14.94 -25.61
N PHE A 249 7.00 14.69 -26.79
CA PHE A 249 7.72 14.11 -27.91
C PHE A 249 8.25 15.21 -28.84
N GLU A 250 9.45 15.66 -28.61
CA GLU A 250 10.30 16.13 -29.69
C GLU A 250 10.90 14.89 -30.41
N SER A 251 10.09 14.12 -31.10
CA SER A 251 10.64 13.12 -32.00
C SER A 251 10.68 13.72 -33.39
N ALA A 252 11.86 13.59 -34.02
CA ALA A 252 12.14 14.02 -35.39
C ALA A 252 11.32 13.27 -36.47
N ALA A 253 10.41 12.43 -36.11
CA ALA A 253 9.44 11.77 -36.97
C ALA A 253 8.05 12.21 -36.52
N ASN A 254 7.35 12.92 -37.35
CA ASN A 254 5.99 13.45 -37.26
C ASN A 254 4.89 12.42 -36.85
N GLU A 255 5.19 11.47 -35.99
CA GLU A 255 4.24 10.48 -35.50
C GLU A 255 3.78 10.88 -34.10
N TYR A 256 2.53 11.28 -34.03
CA TYR A 256 1.79 11.55 -32.78
C TYR A 256 1.70 10.27 -31.98
N SER A 257 2.52 10.11 -30.97
CA SER A 257 2.37 9.05 -29.99
C SER A 257 1.82 9.64 -28.70
N PRO A 258 0.52 9.51 -28.42
CA PRO A 258 -0.08 9.99 -27.19
C PRO A 258 0.30 9.05 -26.05
N MET A 259 1.52 9.10 -25.62
CA MET A 259 1.99 8.37 -24.46
C MET A 259 1.90 9.27 -23.23
N LEU A 260 1.47 8.70 -22.13
CA LEU A 260 1.54 9.35 -20.83
C LEU A 260 2.86 8.95 -20.17
N SER A 261 3.59 9.91 -19.65
CA SER A 261 4.72 9.63 -18.77
C SER A 261 4.30 9.71 -17.32
N ILE A 262 4.95 8.93 -16.48
CA ILE A 262 4.76 8.97 -15.03
C ILE A 262 5.90 9.82 -14.46
N GLY A 263 5.52 10.91 -13.80
CA GLY A 263 6.41 11.80 -13.05
C GLY A 263 6.11 11.79 -11.56
N GLN A 264 6.91 12.51 -10.79
CA GLN A 264 6.76 12.61 -9.33
C GLN A 264 6.85 14.05 -8.87
N TRP A 265 5.93 14.44 -7.96
CA TRP A 265 5.84 15.77 -7.38
C TRP A 265 5.51 15.71 -5.90
N ASN A 266 5.81 16.77 -5.18
CA ASN A 266 5.38 16.91 -3.80
C ASN A 266 3.98 17.49 -3.74
N THR A 267 3.08 16.87 -2.97
CA THR A 267 1.71 17.34 -2.80
C THR A 267 1.34 17.56 -1.35
N SER A 268 0.42 18.48 -1.14
CA SER A 268 -0.20 18.74 0.16
C SER A 268 -1.71 18.86 -0.05
N ASN A 269 -2.46 18.11 0.72
CA ASN A 269 -3.90 18.04 0.63
C ASN A 269 -4.54 18.43 1.97
N ILE A 270 -5.56 19.26 1.92
CA ILE A 270 -6.49 19.47 3.03
C ILE A 270 -7.81 18.82 2.63
N TYR A 271 -8.39 18.05 3.50
CA TYR A 271 -9.63 17.35 3.23
C TYR A 271 -10.59 17.41 4.41
N ALA A 272 -11.88 17.34 4.12
CA ALA A 272 -12.93 17.18 5.09
C ALA A 272 -14.00 16.26 4.52
N GLY A 273 -14.68 15.52 5.37
CA GLY A 273 -15.73 14.61 4.96
C GLY A 273 -16.79 14.42 6.03
N ALA A 274 -17.97 14.03 5.57
CA ALA A 274 -19.08 13.64 6.40
C ALA A 274 -19.69 12.34 5.85
N GLU A 275 -19.92 11.36 6.71
CA GLU A 275 -20.60 10.13 6.37
C GLU A 275 -21.85 10.00 7.24
N ILE A 276 -22.96 9.62 6.62
CA ILE A 276 -24.22 9.35 7.30
C ILE A 276 -24.69 7.97 6.85
N ARG A 277 -24.95 7.10 7.79
CA ARG A 277 -25.55 5.79 7.55
C ARG A 277 -26.83 5.66 8.35
N TYR A 278 -27.90 5.23 7.69
CA TYR A 278 -29.17 4.98 8.32
C TYR A 278 -29.68 3.58 7.94
N GLY A 279 -29.88 2.74 8.94
CA GLY A 279 -30.44 1.39 8.78
C GLY A 279 -31.80 1.28 9.42
N TYR A 280 -32.85 1.08 8.62
CA TYR A 280 -34.19 0.83 9.12
C TYR A 280 -34.46 -0.67 9.18
N LYS A 281 -34.93 -1.18 10.31
CA LYS A 281 -35.05 -2.62 10.58
C LYS A 281 -36.05 -3.38 9.69
N ASN A 282 -36.84 -2.71 8.83
CA ASN A 282 -37.95 -3.32 8.07
C ASN A 282 -37.93 -3.01 6.57
N VAL A 283 -36.79 -2.66 5.98
CA VAL A 283 -36.67 -2.57 4.51
C VAL A 283 -35.78 -3.71 4.05
N PHE A 284 -36.43 -4.82 3.68
CA PHE A 284 -35.85 -5.91 2.89
C PHE A 284 -36.15 -5.68 1.42
#